data_6bad400c8b7a838283688820b9a96759
#
_entry.id   6bad400c8b7a838283688820b9a96759
#
_cell.length_a   1.000
_cell.length_b   1.000
_cell.length_c   1.000
_cell.angle_alpha   90.00
_cell.angle_beta   90.00
_cell.angle_gamma   90.00
#
_symmetry.space_group_name_H-M   'P 1'
#
loop_
_entity.id
_entity.type
_entity.pdbx_description
1 polymer ?
#
loop_
_entity_poly.entity_id
_entity_poly.type
_entity_poly.pdbx_seq_one_letter_code
_entity_poly.pdbx_strand_id
1 'polypeptide(L)'
;MALQVGQEAPDFTLFNTEKKEVSLSDQRGKNVLLLFFPLAFTSVCTAELCSVRDSLKIYEGLRATPFGISVDSLHTLKKFKEEQHLNFELLSDFNKEVSNAYGAIYEMFGYGMRGVSRRAAFIIDENGIIQYAEVLDNAGLQPNFEAIRKTLTAIQV
;
A
#
# COMPACT_ATOMS: atom_id res chain seq x y z
N MET A 1 13.60 11.28 -3.24
CA MET A 1 14.23 11.00 -1.94
C MET A 1 13.41 9.97 -1.19
N ALA A 2 14.07 9.03 -0.57
CA ALA A 2 13.38 8.01 0.19
C ALA A 2 12.81 8.60 1.49
N LEU A 3 11.59 8.24 1.81
CA LEU A 3 10.96 8.62 3.06
C LEU A 3 11.51 7.76 4.20
N GLN A 4 11.60 8.34 5.38
CA GLN A 4 12.17 7.66 6.53
C GLN A 4 11.22 7.67 7.71
N VAL A 5 11.41 6.71 8.60
CA VAL A 5 10.70 6.65 9.88
C VAL A 5 10.91 7.96 10.63
N GLY A 6 9.84 8.48 11.20
CA GLY A 6 9.84 9.74 11.93
C GLY A 6 9.40 10.94 11.10
N GLN A 7 9.35 10.81 9.78
CA GLN A 7 8.88 11.89 8.92
C GLN A 7 7.35 11.88 8.84
N GLU A 8 6.79 13.04 8.59
CA GLU A 8 5.37 13.16 8.30
C GLU A 8 5.09 12.54 6.92
N ALA A 9 4.11 11.67 6.83
CA ALA A 9 3.75 11.03 5.57
C ALA A 9 3.10 12.05 4.63
N PRO A 10 3.51 12.09 3.35
CA PRO A 10 2.83 12.95 2.37
C PRO A 10 1.35 12.61 2.29
N ASP A 11 0.50 13.63 2.40
CA ASP A 11 -0.94 13.43 2.26
C ASP A 11 -1.28 13.16 0.80
N PHE A 12 -2.41 12.50 0.58
CA PHE A 12 -2.89 12.23 -0.77
C PHE A 12 -4.39 12.03 -0.76
N THR A 13 -4.98 12.13 -1.95
CA THR A 13 -6.37 11.77 -2.20
C THR A 13 -6.40 10.95 -3.48
N LEU A 14 -6.89 9.72 -3.38
CA LEU A 14 -7.00 8.80 -4.52
C LEU A 14 -8.39 8.19 -4.56
N PHE A 15 -8.82 7.79 -5.75
CA PHE A 15 -10.10 7.10 -5.90
C PHE A 15 -9.95 5.61 -5.57
N ASN A 16 -10.94 5.07 -4.87
CA ASN A 16 -11.03 3.64 -4.61
C ASN A 16 -11.85 2.95 -5.72
N THR A 17 -12.08 1.65 -5.57
CA THR A 17 -12.80 0.86 -6.58
C THR A 17 -14.29 1.18 -6.63
N GLU A 18 -14.82 1.88 -5.64
CA GLU A 18 -16.21 2.33 -5.60
C GLU A 18 -16.38 3.76 -6.14
N LYS A 19 -15.35 4.31 -6.79
CA LYS A 19 -15.32 5.65 -7.37
C LYS A 19 -15.44 6.76 -6.33
N LYS A 20 -15.01 6.49 -5.10
CA LYS A 20 -15.01 7.47 -4.02
C LYS A 20 -13.60 7.90 -3.69
N GLU A 21 -13.43 9.16 -3.35
CA GLU A 21 -12.13 9.69 -2.94
C GLU A 21 -11.80 9.23 -1.53
N VAL A 22 -10.53 8.80 -1.35
CA VAL A 22 -10.00 8.41 -0.05
C VAL A 22 -8.75 9.26 0.20
N SER A 23 -8.73 9.98 1.30
CA SER A 23 -7.60 10.81 1.68
C SER A 23 -6.88 10.21 2.89
N LEU A 24 -5.56 10.26 2.87
CA LEU A 24 -4.77 9.78 4.00
C LEU A 24 -5.10 10.56 5.27
N SER A 25 -5.28 11.88 5.15
CA SER A 25 -5.60 12.74 6.30
C SER A 25 -6.91 12.34 6.99
N ASP A 26 -7.83 11.72 6.28
CA ASP A 26 -9.10 11.26 6.85
C ASP A 26 -8.93 10.02 7.73
N GLN A 27 -7.74 9.42 7.73
CA GLN A 27 -7.45 8.22 8.51
C GLN A 27 -6.83 8.53 9.87
N ARG A 28 -6.72 9.79 10.25
CA ARG A 28 -6.19 10.17 11.57
C ARG A 28 -6.96 9.45 12.68
N GLY A 29 -6.24 9.01 13.70
CA GLY A 29 -6.80 8.21 14.79
C GLY A 29 -6.71 6.71 14.57
N LYS A 30 -6.20 6.28 13.41
CA LYS A 30 -5.95 4.89 13.07
C LYS A 30 -4.56 4.73 12.50
N ASN A 31 -4.00 3.54 12.66
CA ASN A 31 -2.76 3.19 11.97
C ASN A 31 -3.11 2.77 10.54
N VAL A 32 -2.32 3.20 9.58
CA VAL A 32 -2.53 2.90 8.16
C VAL A 32 -1.37 2.07 7.65
N LEU A 33 -1.69 0.98 6.95
CA LEU A 33 -0.68 0.18 6.27
C LEU A 33 -0.85 0.42 4.77
N LEU A 34 0.09 1.12 4.16
CA LEU A 34 0.10 1.34 2.71
C LEU A 34 0.96 0.27 2.05
N LEU A 35 0.36 -0.45 1.11
CA LEU A 35 1.04 -1.47 0.33
C LEU A 35 1.03 -1.07 -1.14
N PHE A 36 2.16 -0.54 -1.61
CA PHE A 36 2.34 -0.24 -3.03
C PHE A 36 2.74 -1.51 -3.76
N PHE A 37 2.14 -1.77 -4.89
CA PHE A 37 2.48 -2.94 -5.71
C PHE A 37 2.50 -2.55 -7.19
N PRO A 38 3.33 -3.24 -8.01
CA PRO A 38 3.51 -2.84 -9.40
C PRO A 38 2.24 -2.90 -10.24
N LEU A 39 1.62 -4.07 -10.34
CA LEU A 39 0.47 -4.27 -11.23
C LEU A 39 -0.45 -5.36 -10.70
N ALA A 40 -1.75 -5.11 -10.78
CA ALA A 40 -2.78 -6.10 -10.49
C ALA A 40 -2.65 -7.29 -11.45
N PHE A 41 -3.15 -8.44 -11.06
CA PHE A 41 -3.17 -9.69 -11.84
C PHE A 41 -1.80 -10.32 -12.09
N THR A 42 -0.75 -9.85 -11.42
CA THR A 42 0.56 -10.50 -11.47
C THR A 42 0.73 -11.39 -10.24
N SER A 43 1.56 -12.44 -10.36
CA SER A 43 1.62 -13.51 -9.35
C SER A 43 2.03 -13.05 -7.97
N VAL A 44 3.11 -12.28 -7.86
CA VAL A 44 3.62 -11.84 -6.55
C VAL A 44 2.68 -10.82 -5.91
N CYS A 45 2.12 -9.90 -6.71
CA CYS A 45 1.16 -8.93 -6.22
C CYS A 45 -0.11 -9.63 -5.70
N THR A 46 -0.60 -10.63 -6.43
CA THR A 46 -1.76 -11.40 -6.01
C THR A 46 -1.48 -12.12 -4.69
N ALA A 47 -0.32 -12.79 -4.58
CA ALA A 47 0.07 -13.49 -3.36
C ALA A 47 0.17 -12.54 -2.16
N GLU A 48 0.77 -11.37 -2.36
CA GLU A 48 0.92 -10.35 -1.33
C GLU A 48 -0.45 -9.90 -0.79
N LEU A 49 -1.33 -9.49 -1.69
CA LEU A 49 -2.62 -8.94 -1.29
C LEU A 49 -3.55 -10.02 -0.72
N CYS A 50 -3.48 -11.23 -1.23
CA CYS A 50 -4.25 -12.35 -0.67
C CYS A 50 -3.77 -12.72 0.73
N SER A 51 -2.46 -12.57 1.00
CA SER A 51 -1.91 -12.77 2.34
C SER A 51 -2.51 -11.77 3.33
N VAL A 52 -2.63 -10.51 2.93
CA VAL A 52 -3.26 -9.47 3.76
C VAL A 52 -4.75 -9.77 3.96
N ARG A 53 -5.44 -10.17 2.89
CA ARG A 53 -6.85 -10.57 2.96
C ARG A 53 -7.06 -11.66 4.03
N ASP A 54 -6.21 -12.69 3.99
CA ASP A 54 -6.36 -13.83 4.90
C ASP A 54 -5.98 -13.49 6.34
N SER A 55 -5.24 -12.41 6.55
CA SER A 55 -4.78 -11.96 7.86
C SER A 55 -5.47 -10.67 8.33
N LEU A 56 -6.55 -10.26 7.69
CA LEU A 56 -7.17 -8.96 7.97
C LEU A 56 -7.56 -8.80 9.44
N LYS A 57 -8.06 -9.85 10.07
CA LYS A 57 -8.44 -9.79 11.50
C LYS A 57 -7.25 -9.45 12.39
N ILE A 58 -6.05 -9.91 12.03
CA ILE A 58 -4.83 -9.57 12.77
C ILE A 58 -4.57 -8.07 12.69
N TYR A 59 -4.67 -7.50 11.48
CA TYR A 59 -4.44 -6.07 11.30
C TYR A 59 -5.50 -5.23 11.99
N GLU A 60 -6.76 -5.65 11.93
CA GLU A 60 -7.84 -4.97 12.64
C GLU A 60 -7.60 -4.99 14.15
N GLY A 61 -7.15 -6.12 14.69
CA GLY A 61 -6.78 -6.23 16.10
C GLY A 61 -5.62 -5.33 16.48
N LEU A 62 -4.79 -4.93 15.53
CA LEU A 62 -3.68 -3.99 15.71
C LEU A 62 -4.09 -2.56 15.37
N ARG A 63 -5.39 -2.30 15.18
CA ARG A 63 -5.96 -1.01 14.80
C ARG A 63 -5.36 -0.46 13.51
N ALA A 64 -5.03 -1.35 12.57
CA ALA A 64 -4.43 -0.99 11.30
C ALA A 64 -5.44 -1.18 10.17
N THR A 65 -5.49 -0.20 9.27
CA THR A 65 -6.32 -0.25 8.06
C THR A 65 -5.38 -0.41 6.86
N PRO A 66 -5.42 -1.56 6.16
CA PRO A 66 -4.59 -1.74 4.95
C PRO A 66 -5.21 -1.05 3.75
N PHE A 67 -4.35 -0.49 2.89
CA PHE A 67 -4.72 0.01 1.56
C PHE A 67 -3.70 -0.51 0.57
N GLY A 68 -4.17 -1.10 -0.53
CA GLY A 68 -3.29 -1.45 -1.65
C GLY A 68 -3.30 -0.31 -2.66
N ILE A 69 -2.13 0.06 -3.17
CA ILE A 69 -1.99 1.17 -4.12
C ILE A 69 -1.17 0.71 -5.32
N SER A 70 -1.69 0.93 -6.52
CA SER A 70 -0.94 0.69 -7.76
C SER A 70 -1.30 1.74 -8.80
N VAL A 71 -0.57 1.73 -9.92
CA VAL A 71 -0.84 2.63 -11.05
C VAL A 71 -1.95 2.12 -11.96
N ASP A 72 -2.54 0.97 -11.65
CA ASP A 72 -3.67 0.45 -12.39
C ASP A 72 -4.87 1.40 -12.28
N SER A 73 -5.72 1.41 -13.32
CA SER A 73 -6.96 2.17 -13.23
C SER A 73 -7.87 1.59 -12.13
N LEU A 74 -8.76 2.43 -11.61
CA LEU A 74 -9.72 1.94 -10.60
C LEU A 74 -10.61 0.82 -11.15
N HIS A 75 -10.83 0.81 -12.46
CA HIS A 75 -11.62 -0.24 -13.11
C HIS A 75 -10.91 -1.58 -13.07
N THR A 76 -9.61 -1.60 -13.37
CA THR A 76 -8.78 -2.80 -13.27
C THR A 76 -8.71 -3.28 -11.82
N LEU A 77 -8.52 -2.36 -10.89
CA LEU A 77 -8.46 -2.70 -9.46
C LEU A 77 -9.77 -3.26 -8.95
N LYS A 78 -10.90 -2.74 -9.44
CA LYS A 78 -12.21 -3.26 -9.07
C LYS A 78 -12.36 -4.73 -9.45
N LYS A 79 -12.00 -5.07 -10.67
CA LYS A 79 -12.06 -6.46 -11.15
C LYS A 79 -11.12 -7.36 -10.35
N PHE A 80 -9.92 -6.88 -10.09
CA PHE A 80 -8.93 -7.62 -9.31
C PHE A 80 -9.44 -7.89 -7.88
N LYS A 81 -9.98 -6.86 -7.25
CA LYS A 81 -10.56 -6.99 -5.91
C LYS A 81 -11.68 -8.02 -5.88
N GLU A 82 -12.58 -7.98 -6.88
CA GLU A 82 -13.68 -8.93 -6.98
C GLU A 82 -13.19 -10.36 -7.17
N GLU A 83 -12.28 -10.59 -8.10
CA GLU A 83 -11.78 -11.94 -8.39
C GLU A 83 -11.03 -12.57 -7.22
N GLN A 84 -10.25 -11.75 -6.50
CA GLN A 84 -9.45 -12.23 -5.38
C GLN A 84 -10.18 -12.14 -4.04
N HIS A 85 -11.41 -11.67 -4.03
CA HIS A 85 -12.21 -11.49 -2.80
C HIS A 85 -11.46 -10.67 -1.76
N LEU A 86 -10.80 -9.60 -2.19
CA LEU A 86 -10.06 -8.74 -1.27
C LEU A 86 -11.04 -7.97 -0.38
N ASN A 87 -10.76 -7.95 0.90
CA ASN A 87 -11.63 -7.39 1.93
C ASN A 87 -11.09 -6.08 2.52
N PHE A 88 -10.21 -5.42 1.78
CA PHE A 88 -9.67 -4.10 2.13
C PHE A 88 -9.64 -3.25 0.86
N GLU A 89 -9.43 -1.96 1.02
CA GLU A 89 -9.54 -1.04 -0.11
C GLU A 89 -8.30 -1.01 -0.99
N LEU A 90 -8.53 -0.91 -2.30
CA LEU A 90 -7.49 -0.65 -3.28
C LEU A 90 -7.69 0.77 -3.81
N LEU A 91 -6.57 1.50 -3.96
CA LEU A 91 -6.57 2.88 -4.42
C LEU A 91 -5.78 2.99 -5.72
N SER A 92 -6.29 3.78 -6.65
CA SER A 92 -5.68 3.95 -7.97
C SER A 92 -4.76 5.17 -7.99
N ASP A 93 -3.47 4.93 -8.16
CA ASP A 93 -2.48 5.99 -8.41
C ASP A 93 -2.15 6.04 -9.91
N PHE A 94 -3.18 6.10 -10.73
CA PHE A 94 -3.04 6.04 -12.19
C PHE A 94 -2.08 7.11 -12.72
N ASN A 95 -2.08 8.29 -12.11
CA ASN A 95 -1.21 9.39 -12.52
C ASN A 95 0.17 9.37 -11.85
N LYS A 96 0.45 8.36 -11.05
CA LYS A 96 1.77 8.11 -10.45
C LYS A 96 2.23 9.16 -9.43
N GLU A 97 1.38 10.07 -9.03
CA GLU A 97 1.73 11.18 -8.13
C GLU A 97 2.11 10.69 -6.74
N VAL A 98 1.33 9.77 -6.19
CA VAL A 98 1.55 9.27 -4.83
C VAL A 98 2.76 8.33 -4.81
N SER A 99 2.89 7.46 -5.80
CA SER A 99 4.07 6.58 -5.91
C SER A 99 5.35 7.41 -5.98
N ASN A 100 5.33 8.51 -6.73
CA ASN A 100 6.47 9.42 -6.80
C ASN A 100 6.73 10.11 -5.45
N ALA A 101 5.68 10.60 -4.78
CA ALA A 101 5.81 11.28 -3.50
C ALA A 101 6.43 10.38 -2.42
N TYR A 102 6.13 9.08 -2.48
CA TYR A 102 6.64 8.11 -1.52
C TYR A 102 7.96 7.46 -1.97
N GLY A 103 8.52 7.88 -3.09
CA GLY A 103 9.76 7.29 -3.62
C GLY A 103 9.59 5.83 -4.03
N ALA A 104 8.37 5.43 -4.34
CA ALA A 104 8.00 4.06 -4.63
C ALA A 104 7.64 3.89 -6.11
N ILE A 105 8.60 4.19 -7.00
CA ILE A 105 8.37 4.05 -8.44
C ILE A 105 9.57 3.38 -9.10
N TYR A 106 9.30 2.46 -10.04
CA TYR A 106 10.33 1.87 -10.87
C TYR A 106 10.47 2.69 -12.15
N GLU A 107 11.69 3.09 -12.47
CA GLU A 107 11.96 3.75 -13.76
C GLU A 107 11.80 2.77 -14.90
N MET A 108 12.16 1.52 -14.68
CA MET A 108 12.01 0.45 -15.67
C MET A 108 11.55 -0.82 -14.96
N PHE A 109 10.50 -1.41 -15.49
CA PHE A 109 9.94 -2.67 -15.01
C PHE A 109 10.00 -3.70 -16.16
N GLY A 110 9.55 -4.93 -15.89
CA GLY A 110 9.59 -6.00 -16.88
C GLY A 110 8.92 -5.62 -18.20
N TYR A 111 9.46 -6.13 -19.30
CA TYR A 111 8.94 -5.93 -20.66
C TYR A 111 8.87 -4.47 -21.11
N GLY A 112 9.79 -3.65 -20.58
CA GLY A 112 9.88 -2.25 -20.99
C GLY A 112 8.82 -1.33 -20.38
N MET A 113 8.02 -1.82 -19.44
CA MET A 113 7.03 -0.99 -18.77
C MET A 113 7.72 0.00 -17.84
N ARG A 114 7.30 1.24 -17.85
CA ARG A 114 7.91 2.30 -17.05
C ARG A 114 6.90 2.93 -16.12
N GLY A 115 7.40 3.32 -14.94
CA GLY A 115 6.60 4.11 -14.02
C GLY A 115 5.51 3.35 -13.30
N VAL A 116 5.71 2.05 -13.06
CA VAL A 116 4.83 1.32 -12.16
C VAL A 116 5.29 1.53 -10.72
N SER A 117 4.39 1.36 -9.76
CA SER A 117 4.75 1.49 -8.35
C SER A 117 5.78 0.44 -7.96
N ARG A 118 6.77 0.85 -7.16
CA ARG A 118 7.68 -0.10 -6.52
C ARG A 118 6.90 -0.87 -5.47
N ARG A 119 7.26 -2.15 -5.30
CA ARG A 119 6.72 -2.88 -4.16
C ARG A 119 7.26 -2.25 -2.88
N ALA A 120 6.36 -1.74 -2.05
CA ALA A 120 6.74 -0.98 -0.86
C ALA A 120 5.66 -1.11 0.21
N ALA A 121 6.07 -0.99 1.46
CA ALA A 121 5.18 -0.99 2.60
C ALA A 121 5.53 0.16 3.53
N PHE A 122 4.52 0.92 3.93
CA PHE A 122 4.66 2.01 4.89
C PHE A 122 3.61 1.87 5.97
N ILE A 123 4.01 2.05 7.22
CA ILE A 123 3.06 2.18 8.32
C ILE A 123 3.05 3.63 8.74
N ILE A 124 1.86 4.21 8.79
CA ILE A 124 1.63 5.59 9.19
C ILE A 124 0.76 5.54 10.45
N ASP A 125 1.22 6.16 11.52
CA ASP A 125 0.51 6.11 12.78
C ASP A 125 -0.70 7.05 12.80
N GLU A 126 -1.41 7.05 13.91
CA GLU A 126 -2.63 7.85 14.05
C GLU A 126 -2.40 9.36 13.97
N ASN A 127 -1.16 9.81 14.08
CA ASN A 127 -0.77 11.21 13.98
C ASN A 127 -0.21 11.57 12.60
N GLY A 128 -0.14 10.61 11.68
CA GLY A 128 0.35 10.84 10.33
C GLY A 128 1.86 10.71 10.18
N ILE A 129 2.53 10.11 11.14
CA ILE A 129 3.99 9.95 11.15
C ILE A 129 4.34 8.55 10.67
N ILE A 130 5.35 8.45 9.81
CA ILE A 130 5.83 7.17 9.29
C ILE A 130 6.55 6.41 10.41
N GLN A 131 6.08 5.20 10.68
CA GLN A 131 6.67 4.32 11.69
C GLN A 131 7.39 3.12 11.08
N TYR A 132 7.18 2.87 9.80
CA TYR A 132 7.83 1.79 9.06
C TYR A 132 7.92 2.17 7.59
N ALA A 133 9.05 1.91 6.98
CA ALA A 133 9.25 2.18 5.55
C ALA A 133 10.12 1.09 4.94
N GLU A 134 9.59 0.40 3.95
CA GLU A 134 10.31 -0.63 3.21
C GLU A 134 10.00 -0.46 1.73
N VAL A 135 11.03 -0.19 0.93
CA VAL A 135 10.90 -0.08 -0.53
C VAL A 135 11.80 -1.12 -1.15
N LEU A 136 11.21 -2.05 -1.89
CA LEU A 136 11.94 -3.20 -2.43
C LEU A 136 12.48 -2.91 -3.82
N ASP A 137 13.77 -3.21 -4.02
CA ASP A 137 14.37 -3.14 -5.35
C ASP A 137 13.93 -4.30 -6.23
N ASN A 138 13.68 -5.46 -5.61
CA ASN A 138 13.25 -6.67 -6.32
C ASN A 138 11.75 -6.89 -6.13
N ALA A 139 10.98 -6.64 -7.19
CA ALA A 139 9.53 -6.80 -7.18
C ALA A 139 9.09 -8.28 -7.08
N GLY A 140 10.00 -9.22 -7.23
CA GLY A 140 9.73 -10.64 -7.03
C GLY A 140 9.62 -11.05 -5.57
N LEU A 141 9.94 -10.15 -4.64
CA LEU A 141 9.85 -10.40 -3.21
C LEU A 141 8.63 -9.68 -2.62
N GLN A 142 8.06 -10.27 -1.59
CA GLN A 142 6.99 -9.62 -0.82
C GLN A 142 7.58 -8.77 0.30
N PRO A 143 6.80 -7.79 0.83
CA PRO A 143 7.23 -7.06 2.02
C PRO A 143 7.45 -7.99 3.21
N ASN A 144 8.23 -7.52 4.18
CA ASN A 144 8.49 -8.26 5.40
C ASN A 144 7.30 -8.12 6.37
N PHE A 145 6.32 -8.99 6.21
CA PHE A 145 5.08 -8.92 7.02
C PHE A 145 5.32 -9.15 8.50
N GLU A 146 6.35 -9.91 8.86
CA GLU A 146 6.71 -10.09 10.27
C GLU A 146 7.15 -8.77 10.89
N ALA A 147 8.02 -8.03 10.21
CA ALA A 147 8.47 -6.71 10.66
C ALA A 147 7.32 -5.72 10.72
N ILE A 148 6.39 -5.78 9.76
CA ILE A 148 5.19 -4.94 9.74
C ILE A 148 4.35 -5.19 10.99
N ARG A 149 4.06 -6.46 11.30
CA ARG A 149 3.27 -6.81 12.48
C ARG A 149 3.98 -6.43 13.78
N LYS A 150 5.31 -6.61 13.83
CA LYS A 150 6.10 -6.18 14.99
C LYS A 150 6.00 -4.67 15.23
N THR A 151 6.11 -3.89 14.16
CA THR A 151 6.00 -2.43 14.25
C THR A 151 4.61 -2.02 14.73
N LEU A 152 3.56 -2.61 14.14
CA LEU A 152 2.18 -2.32 14.55
C LEU A 152 1.94 -2.66 16.01
N THR A 153 2.50 -3.77 16.48
CA THR A 153 2.40 -4.15 17.90
C THR A 153 3.12 -3.15 18.80
N ALA A 154 4.30 -2.70 18.39
CA ALA A 154 5.13 -1.78 19.19
C ALA A 154 4.51 -0.40 19.34
N ILE A 155 3.74 0.08 18.36
CA ILE A 155 3.11 1.40 18.41
C ILE A 155 1.74 1.40 19.08
N GLN A 156 1.26 0.24 19.54
CA GLN A 156 0.05 0.17 20.35
C GLN A 156 0.36 0.71 21.75
N VAL A 157 -0.42 1.62 22.23
CA VAL A 157 -0.21 2.24 23.55
C VAL A 157 -1.47 2.10 24.38
#